data_cfb79a7e571d9522ac3d41309c1a870c
#
_entry.id   cfb79a7e571d9522ac3d41309c1a870c
#
_cell.length_a   1.000
_cell.length_b   1.000
_cell.length_c   1.000
_cell.angle_alpha   90.00
_cell.angle_beta   90.00
_cell.angle_gamma   90.00
#
_symmetry.space_group_name_H-M   'P 1'
#
loop_
_entity.id
_entity.type
_entity.pdbx_description
1 polymer ?
#
loop_
_entity_poly.entity_id
_entity_poly.type
_entity_poly.pdbx_seq_one_letter_code
_entity_poly.pdbx_strand_id
1 'polypeptide(L)'
;MKLILINKFVLKSVPIYVFKGAVTIAYIPLLLVIYAISPFIKFRFGYISVDRIGHFAMDLAHIIAINKDKDKNTVNLYYLQGLISNKQLETIAKRELNVYQICKYFVYAYELIGLGSKVLLPNRHTNGSVNIDGATYHSKYDILLTSSEHKTSELYMERHGWIKGDKFICISVRDRAFFNESKISRHSYRCSNIDDYELTIKYLLDLGYWVIRMGKKVEEPIKINHNKLVDYGVDKNRSDLLDIWFCKN
;
A
#
# COMPACT_ATOMS: atom_id res chain seq x y z
N MET A 1 -2.01 35.82 -17.77
CA MET A 1 -3.00 35.11 -16.95
C MET A 1 -2.41 33.91 -16.16
N LYS A 2 -1.41 33.18 -16.64
CA LYS A 2 -0.76 32.09 -15.90
C LYS A 2 0.08 32.48 -14.66
N LEU A 3 0.75 33.62 -14.68
CA LEU A 3 1.56 34.11 -13.56
C LEU A 3 0.73 34.49 -12.31
N ILE A 4 -0.50 35.00 -12.49
CA ILE A 4 -1.37 35.43 -11.39
C ILE A 4 -1.97 34.23 -10.65
N LEU A 5 -2.21 33.11 -11.36
CA LEU A 5 -2.68 31.83 -10.74
C LEU A 5 -1.61 31.14 -9.89
N ILE A 6 -0.35 31.21 -10.33
CA ILE A 6 0.78 30.64 -9.58
C ILE A 6 0.97 31.39 -8.26
N ASN A 7 0.87 32.73 -8.26
CA ASN A 7 1.00 33.54 -7.06
C ASN A 7 -0.11 33.31 -6.02
N LYS A 8 -1.37 33.08 -6.43
CA LYS A 8 -2.47 32.78 -5.49
C LYS A 8 -2.35 31.41 -4.84
N PHE A 9 -1.81 30.43 -5.55
CA PHE A 9 -1.60 29.08 -4.99
C PHE A 9 -0.42 29.06 -4.01
N VAL A 10 0.66 29.75 -4.32
CA VAL A 10 1.85 29.89 -3.46
C VAL A 10 1.50 30.66 -2.19
N LEU A 11 0.76 31.78 -2.29
CA LEU A 11 0.35 32.57 -1.11
C LEU A 11 -0.61 31.83 -0.17
N LYS A 12 -1.45 30.92 -0.65
CA LYS A 12 -2.32 30.09 0.21
C LYS A 12 -1.59 28.95 0.91
N SER A 13 -0.47 28.50 0.38
CA SER A 13 0.30 27.40 0.94
C SER A 13 1.39 27.85 1.92
N VAL A 14 1.87 29.09 1.83
CA VAL A 14 2.90 29.66 2.74
C VAL A 14 2.54 29.48 4.22
N PRO A 15 1.32 29.76 4.72
CA PRO A 15 1.00 29.57 6.14
C PRO A 15 1.12 28.12 6.59
N ILE A 16 0.80 27.17 5.71
CA ILE A 16 0.89 25.74 6.00
C ILE A 16 2.34 25.29 6.12
N TYR A 17 3.22 25.79 5.25
CA TYR A 17 4.65 25.48 5.31
C TYR A 17 5.34 26.12 6.52
N VAL A 18 4.98 27.36 6.84
CA VAL A 18 5.47 28.05 8.03
C VAL A 18 5.03 27.32 9.30
N PHE A 19 3.75 26.94 9.39
CA PHE A 19 3.25 26.15 10.52
C PHE A 19 3.96 24.79 10.64
N LYS A 20 4.12 24.07 9.54
CA LYS A 20 4.87 22.80 9.53
C LYS A 20 6.32 22.99 9.98
N GLY A 21 6.98 24.06 9.50
CA GLY A 21 8.34 24.41 9.92
C GLY A 21 8.44 24.68 11.41
N ALA A 22 7.55 25.52 11.94
CA ALA A 22 7.51 25.86 13.37
C ALA A 22 7.28 24.63 14.26
N VAL A 23 6.30 23.78 13.88
CA VAL A 23 6.05 22.50 14.57
C VAL A 23 7.29 21.61 14.50
N THR A 24 7.93 21.47 13.34
CA THR A 24 9.14 20.65 13.17
C THR A 24 10.25 21.12 14.09
N ILE A 25 10.50 22.44 14.18
CA ILE A 25 11.52 23.03 15.06
C ILE A 25 11.20 22.73 16.53
N ALA A 26 9.93 22.78 16.95
CA ALA A 26 9.51 22.47 18.31
C ALA A 26 9.82 21.02 18.74
N TYR A 27 10.02 20.09 17.79
CA TYR A 27 10.40 18.70 18.08
C TYR A 27 11.92 18.50 18.25
N ILE A 28 12.76 19.48 17.88
CA ILE A 28 14.23 19.36 17.99
C ILE A 28 14.69 19.06 19.42
N PRO A 29 14.22 19.75 20.48
CA PRO A 29 14.62 19.44 21.84
C PRO A 29 14.31 18.00 22.25
N LEU A 30 13.13 17.49 21.84
CA LEU A 30 12.74 16.11 22.10
C LEU A 30 13.63 15.11 21.37
N LEU A 31 14.06 15.42 20.16
CA LEU A 31 15.04 14.62 19.43
C LEU A 31 16.40 14.56 20.13
N LEU A 32 16.85 15.66 20.74
CA LEU A 32 18.10 15.67 21.50
C LEU A 32 18.00 14.75 22.73
N VAL A 33 16.85 14.73 23.42
CA VAL A 33 16.59 13.78 24.52
C VAL A 33 16.61 12.33 23.99
N ILE A 34 15.91 12.04 22.88
CA ILE A 34 15.91 10.71 22.24
C ILE A 34 17.33 10.30 21.87
N TYR A 35 18.13 11.23 21.36
CA TYR A 35 19.53 10.98 21.03
C TYR A 35 20.37 10.67 22.27
N ALA A 36 20.18 11.41 23.37
CA ALA A 36 20.90 11.19 24.64
C ALA A 36 20.60 9.82 25.26
N ILE A 37 19.38 9.28 25.11
CA ILE A 37 19.00 7.95 25.63
C ILE A 37 19.29 6.81 24.63
N SER A 38 19.79 7.12 23.43
CA SER A 38 20.05 6.14 22.36
C SER A 38 21.03 5.01 22.71
N PRO A 39 21.98 5.15 23.68
CA PRO A 39 22.79 4.03 24.15
C PRO A 39 21.98 2.91 24.81
N PHE A 40 20.82 3.25 25.40
CA PHE A 40 19.96 2.31 26.12
C PHE A 40 18.79 1.83 25.24
N ILE A 41 18.12 2.77 24.55
CA ILE A 41 16.96 2.49 23.68
C ILE A 41 17.14 3.28 22.38
N LYS A 42 17.18 2.56 21.27
CA LYS A 42 17.30 3.15 19.93
C LYS A 42 15.93 3.41 19.34
N PHE A 43 15.52 4.66 19.26
CA PHE A 43 14.33 5.06 18.51
C PHE A 43 14.70 5.32 17.03
N ARG A 44 13.96 4.71 16.13
CA ARG A 44 14.09 4.92 14.69
C ARG A 44 12.76 5.36 14.13
N PHE A 45 12.77 6.41 13.31
CA PHE A 45 11.58 6.95 12.69
C PHE A 45 11.62 6.72 11.18
N GLY A 46 10.48 6.34 10.62
CA GLY A 46 10.36 6.10 9.19
C GLY A 46 8.94 6.38 8.69
N TYR A 47 8.74 6.17 7.40
CA TYR A 47 7.41 6.25 6.80
C TYR A 47 7.14 5.06 5.88
N ILE A 48 5.84 4.83 5.62
CA ILE A 48 5.34 3.83 4.70
C ILE A 48 4.58 4.58 3.61
N SER A 49 4.97 4.41 2.35
CA SER A 49 4.25 4.96 1.21
C SER A 49 2.94 4.22 1.00
N VAL A 50 1.80 4.94 1.03
CA VAL A 50 0.46 4.31 1.02
C VAL A 50 -0.42 4.72 -0.16
N ASP A 51 0.08 5.55 -1.07
CA ASP A 51 -0.67 6.10 -2.21
C ASP A 51 -0.89 5.10 -3.36
N ARG A 52 -0.11 4.03 -3.40
CA ARG A 52 -0.20 2.96 -4.40
C ARG A 52 -0.24 1.60 -3.73
N ILE A 53 -1.25 0.81 -4.01
CA ILE A 53 -1.47 -0.48 -3.35
C ILE A 53 -0.26 -1.43 -3.45
N GLY A 54 0.39 -1.52 -4.62
CA GLY A 54 1.56 -2.37 -4.82
C GLY A 54 2.76 -1.94 -3.99
N HIS A 55 3.07 -0.62 -3.94
CA HIS A 55 4.12 -0.09 -3.08
C HIS A 55 3.78 -0.30 -1.61
N PHE A 56 2.53 -0.01 -1.22
CA PHE A 56 2.09 -0.18 0.16
C PHE A 56 2.24 -1.63 0.62
N ALA A 57 1.78 -2.60 -0.16
CA ALA A 57 1.87 -4.02 0.18
C ALA A 57 3.33 -4.49 0.30
N MET A 58 4.17 -4.12 -0.67
CA MET A 58 5.59 -4.52 -0.68
C MET A 58 6.37 -3.86 0.47
N ASP A 59 6.22 -2.55 0.66
CA ASP A 59 6.89 -1.83 1.74
C ASP A 59 6.44 -2.35 3.11
N LEU A 60 5.14 -2.62 3.27
CA LEU A 60 4.60 -3.16 4.51
C LEU A 60 5.14 -4.56 4.81
N ALA A 61 5.14 -5.47 3.85
CA ALA A 61 5.69 -6.81 4.02
C ALA A 61 7.17 -6.77 4.42
N HIS A 62 7.96 -5.94 3.73
CA HIS A 62 9.38 -5.76 4.04
C HIS A 62 9.59 -5.19 5.46
N ILE A 63 8.86 -4.14 5.82
CA ILE A 63 8.96 -3.52 7.14
C ILE A 63 8.55 -4.50 8.25
N ILE A 64 7.50 -5.31 8.04
CA ILE A 64 7.11 -6.34 8.99
C ILE A 64 8.27 -7.35 9.17
N ALA A 65 8.87 -7.81 8.06
CA ALA A 65 9.99 -8.74 8.09
C ALA A 65 11.16 -8.20 8.93
N ILE A 66 11.66 -7.01 8.60
CA ILE A 66 12.80 -6.42 9.32
C ILE A 66 12.48 -6.03 10.78
N ASN A 67 11.21 -5.76 11.11
CA ASN A 67 10.82 -5.46 12.49
C ASN A 67 10.85 -6.68 13.40
N LYS A 68 10.63 -7.87 12.86
CA LYS A 68 10.67 -9.11 13.64
C LYS A 68 12.11 -9.49 14.02
N ASP A 69 13.08 -9.13 13.19
CA ASP A 69 14.50 -9.46 13.38
C ASP A 69 15.32 -8.32 14.04
N LYS A 70 14.64 -7.24 14.51
CA LYS A 70 15.31 -6.12 15.14
C LYS A 70 15.84 -6.45 16.54
N ASP A 71 16.89 -5.72 16.95
CA ASP A 71 17.39 -5.74 18.32
C ASP A 71 16.30 -5.40 19.34
N LYS A 72 16.31 -6.06 20.51
CA LYS A 72 15.33 -5.86 21.59
C LYS A 72 15.27 -4.42 22.07
N ASN A 73 16.41 -3.71 22.03
CA ASN A 73 16.50 -2.30 22.45
C ASN A 73 16.17 -1.31 21.33
N THR A 74 15.64 -1.77 20.21
CA THR A 74 15.27 -0.90 19.09
C THR A 74 13.75 -0.77 18.99
N VAL A 75 13.26 0.47 18.98
CA VAL A 75 11.86 0.83 18.78
C VAL A 75 11.74 1.54 17.45
N ASN A 76 11.09 0.89 16.50
CA ASN A 76 10.79 1.47 15.19
C ASN A 76 9.41 2.10 15.21
N LEU A 77 9.31 3.35 14.77
CA LEU A 77 8.11 4.17 14.76
C LEU A 77 7.87 4.69 13.33
N TYR A 78 6.64 4.55 12.87
CA TYR A 78 6.29 4.87 11.48
C TYR A 78 5.15 5.88 11.39
N TYR A 79 5.07 6.58 10.25
CA TYR A 79 3.84 7.25 9.84
C TYR A 79 3.47 6.82 8.41
N LEU A 80 2.19 6.94 8.07
CA LEU A 80 1.69 6.65 6.73
C LEU A 80 1.77 7.92 5.89
N GLN A 81 2.49 7.83 4.77
CA GLN A 81 2.71 8.95 3.86
C GLN A 81 1.89 8.81 2.59
N GLY A 82 0.99 9.76 2.36
CA GLY A 82 0.13 9.80 1.18
C GLY A 82 -1.35 9.52 1.49
N LEU A 83 -2.14 9.36 0.43
CA LEU A 83 -3.55 8.98 0.54
C LEU A 83 -3.65 7.46 0.61
N ILE A 84 -4.42 6.96 1.58
CA ILE A 84 -4.58 5.52 1.80
C ILE A 84 -5.20 4.87 0.56
N SER A 85 -4.44 4.04 -0.13
CA SER A 85 -4.89 3.30 -1.33
C SER A 85 -5.72 2.06 -0.99
N ASN A 86 -5.48 1.46 0.20
CA ASN A 86 -6.19 0.28 0.69
C ASN A 86 -6.27 0.32 2.22
N LYS A 87 -7.50 0.32 2.76
CA LYS A 87 -7.75 0.39 4.21
C LYS A 87 -7.41 -0.90 4.95
N GLN A 88 -7.45 -2.04 4.28
CA GLN A 88 -7.04 -3.30 4.90
C GLN A 88 -5.54 -3.32 5.19
N LEU A 89 -4.72 -2.86 4.25
CA LEU A 89 -3.29 -2.70 4.49
C LEU A 89 -2.99 -1.67 5.60
N GLU A 90 -3.77 -0.59 5.69
CA GLU A 90 -3.68 0.35 6.82
C GLU A 90 -3.96 -0.35 8.17
N THR A 91 -5.02 -1.17 8.22
CA THR A 91 -5.38 -1.93 9.41
C THR A 91 -4.27 -2.90 9.82
N ILE A 92 -3.70 -3.60 8.84
CA ILE A 92 -2.58 -4.52 9.08
C ILE A 92 -1.34 -3.75 9.54
N ALA A 93 -1.01 -2.63 8.91
CA ALA A 93 0.12 -1.79 9.31
C ALA A 93 0.00 -1.34 10.78
N LYS A 94 -1.17 -0.88 11.20
CA LYS A 94 -1.44 -0.46 12.58
C LYS A 94 -1.46 -1.62 13.58
N ARG A 95 -1.79 -2.83 13.13
CA ARG A 95 -1.78 -4.05 13.95
C ARG A 95 -0.35 -4.59 14.16
N GLU A 96 0.46 -4.58 13.13
CA GLU A 96 1.79 -5.20 13.14
C GLU A 96 2.93 -4.24 13.53
N LEU A 97 2.72 -2.93 13.39
CA LEU A 97 3.75 -1.91 13.54
C LEU A 97 3.29 -0.76 14.44
N ASN A 98 4.26 -0.05 15.02
CA ASN A 98 4.01 1.18 15.77
C ASN A 98 3.78 2.36 14.80
N VAL A 99 2.54 2.58 14.39
CA VAL A 99 2.18 3.60 13.39
C VAL A 99 1.51 4.79 14.07
N TYR A 100 2.16 5.95 14.04
CA TYR A 100 1.65 7.20 14.61
C TYR A 100 1.94 8.37 13.67
N GLN A 101 0.93 9.13 13.30
CA GLN A 101 1.08 10.25 12.36
C GLN A 101 1.97 11.39 12.90
N ILE A 102 2.12 11.51 14.21
CA ILE A 102 3.02 12.46 14.84
C ILE A 102 4.49 12.20 14.48
N CYS A 103 4.85 10.97 14.15
CA CYS A 103 6.22 10.58 13.78
C CYS A 103 6.76 11.33 12.56
N LYS A 104 5.89 11.86 11.68
CA LYS A 104 6.29 12.70 10.55
C LYS A 104 7.10 13.92 10.95
N TYR A 105 6.78 14.54 12.10
CA TYR A 105 7.49 15.73 12.58
C TYR A 105 8.88 15.40 13.09
N PHE A 106 9.06 14.23 13.69
CA PHE A 106 10.39 13.72 14.05
C PHE A 106 11.23 13.46 12.80
N VAL A 107 10.67 12.84 11.77
CA VAL A 107 11.37 12.62 10.50
C VAL A 107 11.82 13.95 9.90
N TYR A 108 10.92 14.93 9.80
CA TYR A 108 11.23 16.25 9.26
C TYR A 108 12.29 16.99 10.10
N ALA A 109 12.23 16.87 11.44
CA ALA A 109 13.22 17.50 12.32
C ALA A 109 14.60 16.84 12.16
N TYR A 110 14.69 15.52 12.03
CA TYR A 110 15.95 14.84 11.74
C TYR A 110 16.55 15.24 10.39
N GLU A 111 15.73 15.35 9.38
CA GLU A 111 16.17 15.84 8.05
C GLU A 111 16.69 17.26 8.14
N LEU A 112 16.00 18.14 8.88
CA LEU A 112 16.36 19.55 9.04
C LEU A 112 17.72 19.74 9.72
N ILE A 113 18.04 18.92 10.73
CA ILE A 113 19.31 19.02 11.48
C ILE A 113 20.43 18.14 10.92
N GLY A 114 20.22 17.50 9.77
CA GLY A 114 21.23 16.69 9.08
C GLY A 114 21.56 15.36 9.76
N LEU A 115 20.81 14.92 10.76
CA LEU A 115 20.99 13.64 11.46
C LEU A 115 20.14 12.49 10.86
N GLY A 116 19.47 12.73 9.75
CA GLY A 116 18.52 11.77 9.15
C GLY A 116 19.10 10.40 8.85
N SER A 117 20.32 10.32 8.36
CA SER A 117 20.96 9.06 7.97
C SER A 117 21.23 8.09 9.13
N LYS A 118 21.34 8.60 10.37
CA LYS A 118 21.66 7.78 11.56
C LYS A 118 20.45 7.26 12.29
N VAL A 119 19.30 7.90 12.12
CA VAL A 119 18.12 7.68 12.97
C VAL A 119 16.88 7.27 12.16
N LEU A 120 16.77 7.75 10.94
CA LEU A 120 15.69 7.33 10.03
C LEU A 120 15.95 5.90 9.56
N LEU A 121 14.89 5.12 9.57
CA LEU A 121 14.93 3.82 8.91
C LEU A 121 15.25 4.03 7.42
N PRO A 122 16.21 3.27 6.88
CA PRO A 122 16.56 3.40 5.48
C PRO A 122 15.33 3.12 4.63
N ASN A 123 14.85 4.14 3.97
CA ASN A 123 13.70 4.08 3.09
C ASN A 123 14.15 3.58 1.72
N ARG A 124 14.47 2.29 1.66
CA ARG A 124 15.04 1.66 0.45
C ARG A 124 14.01 1.47 -0.66
N HIS A 125 12.72 1.64 -0.34
CA HIS A 125 11.61 1.24 -1.22
C HIS A 125 10.85 2.39 -1.87
N THR A 126 11.21 3.65 -1.61
CA THR A 126 10.49 4.81 -2.18
C THR A 126 10.56 4.91 -3.70
N ASN A 127 11.47 4.23 -4.35
CA ASN A 127 11.69 4.32 -5.79
C ASN A 127 11.38 3.04 -6.58
N GLY A 128 10.73 2.04 -6.01
CA GLY A 128 10.40 0.92 -6.87
C GLY A 128 10.12 -0.43 -6.25
N SER A 129 9.82 -0.52 -4.97
CA SER A 129 9.44 -1.82 -4.35
C SER A 129 10.46 -2.93 -4.65
N VAL A 130 11.75 -2.63 -4.50
CA VAL A 130 12.80 -3.59 -4.77
C VAL A 130 13.29 -4.16 -3.46
N ASN A 131 13.14 -5.47 -3.29
CA ASN A 131 13.65 -6.23 -2.16
C ASN A 131 15.18 -6.44 -2.31
N ILE A 132 15.95 -5.36 -2.17
CA ILE A 132 17.40 -5.35 -2.46
C ILE A 132 18.17 -6.27 -1.51
N ASP A 133 17.74 -6.36 -0.26
CA ASP A 133 18.38 -7.15 0.80
C ASP A 133 17.81 -8.58 0.93
N GLY A 134 16.84 -8.94 0.10
CA GLY A 134 16.20 -10.25 0.15
C GLY A 134 15.35 -10.51 1.39
N ALA A 135 15.12 -9.50 2.24
CA ALA A 135 14.45 -9.69 3.53
C ALA A 135 13.07 -10.35 3.41
N THR A 136 12.30 -10.02 2.37
CA THR A 136 10.98 -10.66 2.16
C THR A 136 11.08 -12.10 1.66
N TYR A 137 12.13 -12.49 0.95
CA TYR A 137 12.33 -13.88 0.50
C TYR A 137 12.79 -14.81 1.61
N HIS A 138 13.60 -14.28 2.52
CA HIS A 138 14.17 -15.08 3.63
C HIS A 138 13.31 -15.01 4.89
N SER A 139 12.37 -14.06 4.96
CA SER A 139 11.49 -13.90 6.10
C SER A 139 10.38 -14.97 6.10
N LYS A 140 10.16 -15.56 7.28
CA LYS A 140 8.97 -16.36 7.57
C LYS A 140 7.72 -15.50 7.83
N TYR A 141 7.88 -14.20 7.82
CA TYR A 141 6.84 -13.22 8.13
C TYR A 141 6.25 -12.64 6.86
N ASP A 142 4.95 -12.56 6.84
CA ASP A 142 4.16 -12.08 5.70
C ASP A 142 3.03 -11.17 6.19
N ILE A 143 2.34 -10.54 5.29
CA ILE A 143 1.07 -9.87 5.56
C ILE A 143 0.05 -10.91 5.97
N LEU A 144 -0.33 -10.94 7.24
CA LEU A 144 -1.25 -11.94 7.77
C LEU A 144 -2.67 -11.36 7.88
N LEU A 145 -3.62 -12.12 7.39
CA LEU A 145 -5.04 -11.90 7.66
C LEU A 145 -5.46 -12.70 8.89
N THR A 146 -6.36 -12.15 9.68
CA THR A 146 -6.95 -12.85 10.83
C THR A 146 -7.94 -13.92 10.36
N SER A 147 -8.25 -14.90 11.24
CA SER A 147 -9.27 -15.91 10.94
C SER A 147 -10.65 -15.30 10.60
N SER A 148 -11.00 -14.19 11.24
CA SER A 148 -12.22 -13.45 10.94
C SER A 148 -12.21 -12.82 9.55
N GLU A 149 -11.06 -12.24 9.15
CA GLU A 149 -10.85 -11.66 7.81
C GLU A 149 -10.91 -12.74 6.74
N HIS A 150 -10.30 -13.92 6.97
CA HIS A 150 -10.42 -15.07 6.08
C HIS A 150 -11.87 -15.53 5.94
N LYS A 151 -12.57 -15.74 7.08
CA LYS A 151 -13.97 -16.20 7.07
C LYS A 151 -14.88 -15.22 6.31
N THR A 152 -14.70 -13.92 6.51
CA THR A 152 -15.47 -12.89 5.79
C THR A 152 -15.26 -12.99 4.28
N SER A 153 -14.03 -13.22 3.86
CA SER A 153 -13.66 -13.33 2.45
C SER A 153 -14.14 -14.64 1.82
N GLU A 154 -14.05 -15.75 2.55
CA GLU A 154 -14.61 -17.05 2.14
C GLU A 154 -16.14 -16.95 1.93
N LEU A 155 -16.87 -16.32 2.87
CA LEU A 155 -18.31 -16.07 2.75
C LEU A 155 -18.70 -15.26 1.51
N TYR A 156 -17.84 -14.33 1.07
CA TYR A 156 -18.06 -13.62 -0.19
C TYR A 156 -18.02 -14.60 -1.38
N MET A 157 -17.01 -15.46 -1.44
CA MET A 157 -16.87 -16.44 -2.52
C MET A 157 -17.96 -17.53 -2.50
N GLU A 158 -18.34 -17.99 -1.29
CA GLU A 158 -19.43 -18.96 -1.10
C GLU A 158 -20.77 -18.45 -1.63
N ARG A 159 -21.05 -17.15 -1.55
CA ARG A 159 -22.25 -16.54 -2.15
C ARG A 159 -22.28 -16.65 -3.69
N HIS A 160 -21.13 -16.78 -4.32
CA HIS A 160 -21.02 -17.05 -5.77
C HIS A 160 -21.07 -18.55 -6.10
N GLY A 161 -21.12 -19.44 -5.09
CA GLY A 161 -21.12 -20.88 -5.25
C GLY A 161 -19.74 -21.54 -5.16
N TRP A 162 -18.69 -20.79 -4.78
CA TRP A 162 -17.37 -21.34 -4.52
C TRP A 162 -17.40 -22.25 -3.28
N ILE A 163 -16.72 -23.37 -3.37
CA ILE A 163 -16.57 -24.33 -2.27
C ILE A 163 -15.13 -24.22 -1.75
N LYS A 164 -14.96 -24.22 -0.45
CA LYS A 164 -13.64 -24.15 0.18
C LYS A 164 -12.73 -25.26 -0.33
N GLY A 165 -11.60 -24.86 -0.92
CA GLY A 165 -10.66 -25.76 -1.58
C GLY A 165 -10.70 -25.70 -3.09
N ASP A 166 -11.74 -25.13 -3.69
CA ASP A 166 -11.74 -24.84 -5.13
C ASP A 166 -10.63 -23.82 -5.45
N LYS A 167 -9.90 -24.10 -6.51
CA LYS A 167 -8.81 -23.22 -6.96
C LYS A 167 -9.37 -22.06 -7.77
N PHE A 168 -8.82 -20.87 -7.55
CA PHE A 168 -9.15 -19.70 -8.34
C PHE A 168 -7.90 -19.01 -8.92
N ILE A 169 -8.10 -18.25 -9.97
CA ILE A 169 -7.08 -17.46 -10.64
C ILE A 169 -7.55 -16.01 -10.71
N CYS A 170 -6.71 -15.09 -10.26
CA CYS A 170 -6.98 -13.67 -10.36
C CYS A 170 -6.41 -13.10 -11.66
N ILE A 171 -7.25 -12.43 -12.44
CA ILE A 171 -6.86 -11.70 -13.65
C ILE A 171 -6.90 -10.21 -13.36
N SER A 172 -5.75 -9.55 -13.48
CA SER A 172 -5.64 -8.11 -13.33
C SER A 172 -5.35 -7.47 -14.68
N VAL A 173 -6.36 -6.82 -15.25
CA VAL A 173 -6.25 -6.07 -16.49
C VAL A 173 -6.22 -4.59 -16.17
N ARG A 174 -5.18 -3.93 -16.63
CA ARG A 174 -5.04 -2.49 -16.45
C ARG A 174 -5.67 -1.78 -17.64
N ASP A 175 -6.89 -1.31 -17.47
CA ASP A 175 -7.58 -0.49 -18.44
C ASP A 175 -7.38 1.03 -18.18
N ARG A 176 -8.07 1.87 -18.96
CA ARG A 176 -7.95 3.32 -18.89
C ARG A 176 -8.73 3.95 -17.73
N ALA A 177 -9.68 3.24 -17.12
CA ALA A 177 -10.57 3.77 -16.08
C ALA A 177 -9.82 4.29 -14.84
N PHE A 178 -8.59 3.84 -14.61
CA PHE A 178 -7.76 4.28 -13.49
C PHE A 178 -7.08 5.63 -13.74
N PHE A 179 -6.95 6.06 -14.99
CA PHE A 179 -6.21 7.27 -15.32
C PHE A 179 -7.12 8.48 -15.46
N ASN A 180 -6.74 9.59 -14.86
CA ASN A 180 -7.25 10.89 -15.26
C ASN A 180 -6.68 11.24 -16.64
N GLU A 181 -7.46 11.88 -17.50
CA GLU A 181 -7.12 12.22 -18.90
C GLU A 181 -5.71 12.80 -19.09
N SER A 182 -5.23 13.59 -18.13
CA SER A 182 -3.90 14.21 -18.18
C SER A 182 -2.72 13.24 -17.97
N LYS A 183 -2.97 12.01 -17.47
CA LYS A 183 -1.94 10.98 -17.20
C LYS A 183 -1.95 9.83 -18.20
N ILE A 184 -2.95 9.78 -19.09
CA ILE A 184 -3.12 8.68 -20.06
C ILE A 184 -1.90 8.60 -21.00
N SER A 185 -1.31 9.71 -21.41
CA SER A 185 -0.28 9.74 -22.44
C SER A 185 1.04 9.07 -22.03
N ARG A 186 1.40 9.04 -20.73
CA ARG A 186 2.71 8.49 -20.29
C ARG A 186 2.73 6.97 -20.07
N HIS A 187 1.58 6.35 -19.82
CA HIS A 187 1.49 4.95 -19.44
C HIS A 187 0.45 4.16 -20.24
N SER A 188 -0.04 4.71 -21.34
CA SER A 188 -1.04 4.06 -22.22
C SER A 188 -0.55 2.72 -22.78
N TYR A 189 0.75 2.56 -23.00
CA TYR A 189 1.36 1.31 -23.44
C TYR A 189 1.20 0.12 -22.46
N ARG A 190 0.77 0.41 -21.22
CA ARG A 190 0.48 -0.59 -20.18
C ARG A 190 -0.99 -0.96 -20.10
N CYS A 191 -1.85 -0.28 -20.85
CA CYS A 191 -3.28 -0.55 -20.86
C CYS A 191 -3.59 -1.66 -21.87
N SER A 192 -4.49 -2.55 -21.49
CA SER A 192 -5.07 -3.57 -22.34
C SER A 192 -6.58 -3.62 -22.14
N ASN A 193 -7.31 -4.24 -23.08
CA ASN A 193 -8.74 -4.43 -22.96
C ASN A 193 -9.02 -5.80 -22.32
N ILE A 194 -10.08 -5.89 -21.51
CA ILE A 194 -10.52 -7.17 -20.93
C ILE A 194 -10.92 -8.18 -22.01
N ASP A 195 -11.45 -7.70 -23.14
CA ASP A 195 -11.85 -8.55 -24.27
C ASP A 195 -10.64 -9.29 -24.89
N ASP A 196 -9.42 -8.74 -24.80
CA ASP A 196 -8.18 -9.39 -25.26
C ASP A 196 -7.87 -10.69 -24.49
N TYR A 197 -8.47 -10.86 -23.31
CA TYR A 197 -8.27 -12.03 -22.44
C TYR A 197 -9.39 -13.06 -22.52
N GLU A 198 -10.35 -12.88 -23.41
CA GLU A 198 -11.54 -13.76 -23.54
C GLU A 198 -11.17 -15.23 -23.69
N LEU A 199 -10.25 -15.54 -24.60
CA LEU A 199 -9.79 -16.93 -24.83
C LEU A 199 -9.09 -17.51 -23.59
N THR A 200 -8.27 -16.71 -22.91
CA THR A 200 -7.60 -17.12 -21.67
C THR A 200 -8.61 -17.42 -20.57
N ILE A 201 -9.60 -16.54 -20.41
CA ILE A 201 -10.66 -16.71 -19.40
C ILE A 201 -11.43 -18.00 -19.67
N LYS A 202 -11.88 -18.23 -20.90
CA LYS A 202 -12.60 -19.46 -21.29
C LYS A 202 -11.77 -20.70 -21.03
N TYR A 203 -10.51 -20.71 -21.44
CA TYR A 203 -9.60 -21.82 -21.20
C TYR A 203 -9.42 -22.15 -19.71
N LEU A 204 -9.27 -21.14 -18.86
CA LEU A 204 -9.15 -21.35 -17.41
C LEU A 204 -10.45 -21.90 -16.80
N LEU A 205 -11.60 -21.43 -17.26
CA LEU A 205 -12.90 -21.92 -16.83
C LEU A 205 -13.11 -23.39 -17.27
N ASP A 206 -12.70 -23.76 -18.49
CA ASP A 206 -12.76 -25.12 -19.01
C ASP A 206 -11.86 -26.09 -18.22
N LEU A 207 -10.74 -25.60 -17.70
CA LEU A 207 -9.88 -26.33 -16.76
C LEU A 207 -10.48 -26.45 -15.34
N GLY A 208 -11.65 -25.86 -15.10
CA GLY A 208 -12.38 -25.96 -13.85
C GLY A 208 -11.99 -24.93 -12.77
N TYR A 209 -11.11 -23.98 -13.07
CA TYR A 209 -10.76 -22.90 -12.15
C TYR A 209 -11.90 -21.89 -12.01
N TRP A 210 -11.98 -21.28 -10.85
CA TRP A 210 -12.67 -19.99 -10.69
C TRP A 210 -11.80 -18.89 -11.26
N VAL A 211 -12.40 -18.00 -12.03
CA VAL A 211 -11.69 -16.82 -12.58
C VAL A 211 -12.24 -15.57 -11.95
N ILE A 212 -11.37 -14.79 -11.32
CA ILE A 212 -11.73 -13.56 -10.62
C ILE A 212 -11.06 -12.40 -11.34
N ARG A 213 -11.86 -11.53 -12.00
CA ARG A 213 -11.32 -10.30 -12.56
C ARG A 213 -11.14 -9.26 -11.48
N MET A 214 -9.90 -8.91 -11.19
CA MET A 214 -9.52 -7.89 -10.22
C MET A 214 -9.63 -6.48 -10.81
N GLY A 215 -9.89 -5.48 -9.97
CA GLY A 215 -9.86 -4.08 -10.36
C GLY A 215 -10.59 -3.18 -9.38
N LYS A 216 -10.05 -1.98 -9.11
CA LYS A 216 -10.71 -0.97 -8.28
C LYS A 216 -11.65 -0.08 -9.10
N LYS A 217 -11.27 0.18 -10.33
CA LYS A 217 -12.04 0.86 -11.37
C LYS A 217 -11.79 0.12 -12.67
N VAL A 218 -12.83 -0.17 -13.40
CA VAL A 218 -12.78 -0.89 -14.67
C VAL A 218 -13.63 -0.16 -15.70
N GLU A 219 -13.21 -0.22 -16.96
CA GLU A 219 -13.85 0.52 -18.05
C GLU A 219 -15.14 -0.18 -18.49
N GLU A 220 -15.06 -1.50 -18.67
CA GLU A 220 -16.19 -2.32 -19.13
C GLU A 220 -16.28 -3.63 -18.33
N PRO A 221 -17.49 -4.20 -18.15
CA PRO A 221 -17.67 -5.51 -17.56
C PRO A 221 -17.21 -6.62 -18.53
N ILE A 222 -16.93 -7.82 -17.98
CA ILE A 222 -16.68 -9.01 -18.79
C ILE A 222 -17.97 -9.44 -19.47
N LYS A 223 -17.89 -9.78 -20.77
CA LYS A 223 -19.04 -10.22 -21.59
C LYS A 223 -19.33 -11.72 -21.49
N ILE A 224 -18.42 -12.50 -20.89
CA ILE A 224 -18.57 -13.94 -20.69
C ILE A 224 -19.53 -14.20 -19.54
N ASN A 225 -20.49 -15.09 -19.73
CA ASN A 225 -21.37 -15.58 -18.67
C ASN A 225 -20.97 -17.01 -18.30
N HIS A 226 -20.48 -17.21 -17.08
CA HIS A 226 -20.10 -18.52 -16.57
C HIS A 226 -20.22 -18.55 -15.04
N ASN A 227 -20.68 -19.67 -14.46
CA ASN A 227 -20.95 -19.82 -13.03
C ASN A 227 -19.69 -19.73 -12.14
N LYS A 228 -18.51 -19.99 -12.67
CA LYS A 228 -17.21 -19.86 -11.99
C LYS A 228 -16.46 -18.58 -12.36
N LEU A 229 -17.12 -17.62 -13.00
CA LEU A 229 -16.54 -16.32 -13.34
C LEU A 229 -17.09 -15.23 -12.41
N VAL A 230 -16.21 -14.54 -11.71
CA VAL A 230 -16.57 -13.40 -10.87
C VAL A 230 -15.91 -12.14 -11.43
N ASP A 231 -16.71 -11.24 -12.02
CA ASP A 231 -16.24 -9.90 -12.39
C ASP A 231 -16.22 -8.99 -11.16
N TYR A 232 -15.25 -9.24 -10.28
CA TYR A 232 -15.10 -8.54 -9.03
C TYR A 232 -14.84 -7.03 -9.23
N GLY A 233 -14.29 -6.63 -10.39
CA GLY A 233 -14.02 -5.23 -10.71
C GLY A 233 -15.27 -4.35 -10.79
N VAL A 234 -16.45 -4.93 -11.09
CA VAL A 234 -17.75 -4.22 -11.14
C VAL A 234 -18.66 -4.56 -9.96
N ASP A 235 -18.26 -5.48 -9.09
CA ASP A 235 -19.07 -5.91 -7.94
C ASP A 235 -19.22 -4.80 -6.90
N LYS A 236 -20.46 -4.52 -6.51
CA LYS A 236 -20.79 -3.54 -5.46
C LYS A 236 -20.30 -3.96 -4.06
N ASN A 237 -20.11 -5.26 -3.84
CA ASN A 237 -19.60 -5.83 -2.59
C ASN A 237 -18.07 -5.88 -2.52
N ARG A 238 -17.40 -5.29 -3.50
CA ARG A 238 -15.95 -5.16 -3.50
C ARG A 238 -15.45 -4.45 -2.24
N SER A 239 -14.37 -4.96 -1.65
CA SER A 239 -13.76 -4.37 -0.46
C SER A 239 -12.23 -4.42 -0.52
N ASP A 240 -11.60 -3.52 0.23
CA ASP A 240 -10.15 -3.48 0.38
C ASP A 240 -9.59 -4.77 1.04
N LEU A 241 -10.38 -5.46 1.86
CA LEU A 241 -10.05 -6.76 2.42
C LEU A 241 -9.97 -7.84 1.33
N LEU A 242 -11.00 -7.91 0.48
CA LEU A 242 -11.05 -8.89 -0.60
C LEU A 242 -9.92 -8.69 -1.62
N ASP A 243 -9.54 -7.44 -1.90
CA ASP A 243 -8.39 -7.15 -2.76
C ASP A 243 -7.13 -7.86 -2.25
N ILE A 244 -6.88 -7.83 -0.94
CA ILE A 244 -5.71 -8.46 -0.32
C ILE A 244 -5.88 -9.98 -0.22
N TRP A 245 -7.07 -10.44 0.15
CA TRP A 245 -7.35 -11.86 0.29
C TRP A 245 -7.18 -12.63 -1.03
N PHE A 246 -7.70 -12.10 -2.13
CA PHE A 246 -7.54 -12.68 -3.47
C PHE A 246 -6.08 -12.73 -3.93
N CYS A 247 -5.29 -11.69 -3.63
CA CYS A 247 -3.87 -11.66 -4.02
C CYS A 247 -2.99 -12.59 -3.19
N LYS A 248 -3.49 -13.05 -2.03
CA LYS A 248 -2.72 -13.86 -1.08
C LYS A 248 -2.99 -15.36 -1.23
N ASN A 249 -4.20 -15.76 -1.63
CA ASN A 249 -4.65 -17.15 -1.72
C ASN A 249 -4.72 -17.62 -3.17
#